data_a6316042d3a04d8f3df0536b1bb93917
#
_entry.id   a6316042d3a04d8f3df0536b1bb93917
#
_cell.length_a   1.000
_cell.length_b   1.000
_cell.length_c   1.000
_cell.angle_alpha   90.00
_cell.angle_beta   90.00
_cell.angle_gamma   90.00
#
_symmetry.space_group_name_H-M   'P 1'
#
loop_
_entity.id
_entity.type
_entity.pdbx_description
1 polymer ?
#
loop_
_entity_poly.entity_id
_entity_poly.type
_entity_poly.pdbx_seq_one_letter_code
_entity_poly.pdbx_strand_id
1 'polypeptide(L)'
;MKNIAIITTALLTFLLIGCNDAQKSELGHNEAEGVSKTEAKGEDAHGEEGHDEEEGEEGVVELTTQQAETIGLKTKTLEKRNLGNNIKVTGNLELFPQDMANISPFVGGNVRSIKVIEGDKVRKGEVLAYLEHPDIISMQQEYQEKYDELVFLKQDFERKQTLYDKGVSSGKEFQMAQSKYRSTTSSVNGLRSKLRLLGINTAKVEQGEIFSAIPITTPISGYVDDIMITLGDYVAPQTKMFTVSDNSKIHLDLKVYEKDIPKVKVGQKIQFTVASRPEELLSAEVHSIGKTFEEDPKALHVHADIDNKNGDLLPGMYVEGRIVEGKKMGYAVPEAAIIKEGEQSFIFILDE
;
A
#
# COMPACT_ATOMS: atom_id res chain seq x y z
N MET A 1 -27.19 -31.63 48.20
CA MET A 1 -27.16 -30.57 49.24
C MET A 1 -26.31 -29.46 48.67
N LYS A 2 -27.01 -28.47 48.14
CA LYS A 2 -27.13 -27.09 48.55
C LYS A 2 -25.76 -26.41 48.77
N ASN A 3 -25.31 -25.47 47.89
CA ASN A 3 -25.63 -24.06 48.11
C ASN A 3 -25.42 -23.24 46.84
N ILE A 4 -26.46 -22.50 46.53
CA ILE A 4 -26.60 -21.41 45.61
C ILE A 4 -26.05 -20.15 46.28
N ALA A 5 -25.22 -19.36 45.62
CA ALA A 5 -24.98 -17.99 45.99
C ALA A 5 -25.22 -17.09 44.78
N ILE A 6 -26.30 -16.39 44.85
CA ILE A 6 -26.72 -15.27 44.02
C ILE A 6 -25.96 -14.03 44.52
N ILE A 7 -25.30 -13.29 43.66
CA ILE A 7 -24.88 -11.93 43.95
C ILE A 7 -25.31 -11.01 42.80
N THR A 8 -26.19 -10.16 43.21
CA THR A 8 -26.95 -9.05 42.69
C THR A 8 -26.19 -8.03 41.86
N THR A 9 -26.86 -7.66 40.79
CA THR A 9 -26.80 -6.48 39.95
C THR A 9 -26.70 -5.17 40.76
N ALA A 10 -25.77 -4.29 40.42
CA ALA A 10 -25.84 -2.87 40.77
C ALA A 10 -25.78 -2.04 39.47
N LEU A 11 -26.97 -1.59 39.11
CA LEU A 11 -27.25 -0.61 38.07
C LEU A 11 -26.97 0.78 38.67
N LEU A 12 -26.05 1.52 38.10
CA LEU A 12 -25.83 2.94 38.45
C LEU A 12 -26.10 3.80 37.23
N THR A 13 -27.34 4.27 37.13
CA THR A 13 -27.79 5.36 36.28
C THR A 13 -27.25 6.68 36.79
N PHE A 14 -26.48 7.41 35.94
CA PHE A 14 -26.18 8.81 36.19
C PHE A 14 -26.96 9.68 35.21
N LEU A 15 -27.89 10.44 35.79
CA LEU A 15 -28.74 11.41 35.11
C LEU A 15 -27.98 12.65 34.72
N LEU A 16 -28.23 13.10 33.52
CA LEU A 16 -27.90 14.42 32.99
C LEU A 16 -28.63 15.52 33.71
N ILE A 17 -27.93 16.57 34.10
CA ILE A 17 -28.52 17.91 34.28
C ILE A 17 -27.67 18.87 33.45
N GLY A 18 -28.32 19.44 32.44
CA GLY A 18 -27.79 20.51 31.65
C GLY A 18 -27.84 21.83 32.38
N CYS A 19 -26.99 22.75 32.00
CA CYS A 19 -27.26 24.19 32.07
C CYS A 19 -26.67 24.84 30.84
N ASN A 20 -27.55 25.45 30.16
CA ASN A 20 -27.48 26.42 29.11
C ASN A 20 -26.99 27.76 29.75
N ASP A 21 -26.00 28.42 29.11
CA ASP A 21 -25.90 29.86 29.24
C ASP A 21 -25.39 30.46 27.94
N ALA A 22 -26.33 31.15 27.34
CA ALA A 22 -26.15 32.04 26.24
C ALA A 22 -25.63 33.37 26.76
N GLN A 23 -24.57 33.88 26.19
CA GLN A 23 -24.24 35.31 26.34
C GLN A 23 -24.06 35.96 24.97
N LYS A 24 -25.10 36.64 24.64
CA LYS A 24 -25.32 37.67 23.65
C LYS A 24 -24.60 38.93 24.10
N SER A 25 -23.79 39.57 23.30
CA SER A 25 -23.47 40.98 23.43
C SER A 25 -23.61 41.64 22.07
N GLU A 26 -24.69 42.36 22.05
CA GLU A 26 -25.02 43.38 21.08
C GLU A 26 -24.15 44.64 21.26
N LEU A 27 -24.31 45.52 20.26
CA LEU A 27 -24.00 46.96 20.21
C LEU A 27 -22.66 47.27 19.51
N GLY A 28 -22.64 48.07 18.44
CA GLY A 28 -23.45 49.20 18.13
C GLY A 28 -23.39 49.67 16.69
N HIS A 29 -24.50 50.16 16.36
CA HIS A 29 -24.78 51.06 15.23
C HIS A 29 -23.81 52.25 15.18
N ASN A 30 -23.47 52.67 13.97
CA ASN A 30 -23.63 54.10 13.64
C ASN A 30 -23.84 54.28 12.12
N GLU A 31 -25.02 54.69 11.81
CA GLU A 31 -25.40 55.43 10.60
C GLU A 31 -24.81 56.84 10.64
N ALA A 32 -24.37 57.34 9.51
CA ALA A 32 -24.49 58.75 9.20
C ALA A 32 -24.44 58.97 7.70
N GLU A 33 -25.57 59.38 7.25
CA GLU A 33 -25.86 60.03 5.98
C GLU A 33 -24.95 61.22 5.71
N GLY A 34 -24.77 61.55 4.43
CA GLY A 34 -24.14 62.81 4.00
C GLY A 34 -24.26 63.03 2.48
N VAL A 35 -25.49 63.38 2.09
CA VAL A 35 -25.79 63.98 0.78
C VAL A 35 -25.10 65.32 0.68
N SER A 36 -24.44 65.63 -0.43
CA SER A 36 -24.38 67.02 -0.96
C SER A 36 -24.12 67.00 -2.46
N LYS A 37 -25.13 67.37 -3.17
CA LYS A 37 -25.05 67.93 -4.51
C LYS A 37 -24.42 69.35 -4.48
N THR A 38 -23.57 69.66 -5.40
CA THR A 38 -23.44 71.05 -5.85
C THR A 38 -23.12 71.05 -7.33
N GLU A 39 -24.09 71.59 -8.07
CA GLU A 39 -23.96 72.07 -9.45
C GLU A 39 -23.19 73.39 -9.43
N ALA A 40 -22.29 73.56 -10.38
CA ALA A 40 -21.96 74.94 -10.87
C ALA A 40 -21.53 74.86 -12.34
N LYS A 41 -22.29 75.59 -13.13
CA LYS A 41 -22.16 76.00 -14.52
C LYS A 41 -20.90 76.85 -14.73
N GLY A 42 -20.32 76.73 -15.92
CA GLY A 42 -19.35 77.68 -16.45
C GLY A 42 -19.13 77.43 -17.94
N GLU A 43 -19.72 78.22 -18.77
CA GLU A 43 -19.62 78.36 -20.24
C GLU A 43 -18.21 78.84 -20.62
N ASP A 44 -17.62 78.40 -21.70
CA ASP A 44 -17.47 79.01 -22.98
C ASP A 44 -16.24 78.52 -23.77
N ALA A 45 -16.51 78.25 -25.01
CA ALA A 45 -15.98 78.72 -26.28
C ALA A 45 -14.78 78.04 -26.95
N HIS A 46 -15.13 77.49 -28.12
CA HIS A 46 -14.45 77.51 -29.42
C HIS A 46 -13.05 76.90 -29.60
N GLY A 47 -13.03 75.88 -30.49
CA GLY A 47 -11.89 75.43 -31.27
C GLY A 47 -12.29 74.26 -32.15
N GLU A 48 -12.89 74.48 -33.28
CA GLU A 48 -13.00 73.52 -34.40
C GLU A 48 -11.60 73.26 -34.96
N GLU A 49 -11.16 72.04 -34.85
CA GLU A 49 -10.22 71.44 -35.80
C GLU A 49 -10.73 70.02 -36.10
N GLY A 50 -11.07 69.85 -37.39
CA GLY A 50 -11.55 68.57 -37.92
C GLY A 50 -10.51 67.52 -37.81
N HIS A 51 -10.90 66.48 -37.16
CA HIS A 51 -10.26 65.19 -37.38
C HIS A 51 -11.19 64.32 -38.21
N ASP A 52 -10.72 64.00 -39.42
CA ASP A 52 -11.27 62.94 -40.24
C ASP A 52 -11.32 61.68 -39.39
N GLU A 53 -12.50 61.23 -39.02
CA GLU A 53 -12.74 59.89 -38.53
C GLU A 53 -12.60 58.94 -39.72
N GLU A 54 -11.36 58.40 -39.95
CA GLU A 54 -11.21 57.15 -40.65
C GLU A 54 -11.93 56.14 -39.80
N GLU A 55 -13.03 55.57 -40.29
CA GLU A 55 -13.64 54.32 -39.77
C GLU A 55 -12.60 53.16 -39.87
N GLY A 56 -11.70 53.06 -38.89
CA GLY A 56 -10.86 51.91 -38.75
C GLY A 56 -11.74 50.72 -38.41
N GLU A 57 -11.68 49.66 -39.20
CA GLU A 57 -12.34 48.40 -38.89
C GLU A 57 -11.97 47.99 -37.47
N GLU A 58 -12.96 47.78 -36.60
CA GLU A 58 -12.77 47.36 -35.22
C GLU A 58 -11.90 46.09 -35.20
N GLY A 59 -10.69 46.20 -34.64
CA GLY A 59 -9.79 45.05 -34.43
C GLY A 59 -8.52 45.02 -35.29
N VAL A 60 -8.34 45.96 -36.22
CA VAL A 60 -7.10 46.08 -37.03
C VAL A 60 -6.20 47.16 -36.46
N VAL A 61 -4.94 46.85 -36.21
CA VAL A 61 -3.92 47.81 -35.77
C VAL A 61 -2.82 47.87 -36.83
N GLU A 62 -2.73 49.03 -37.53
CA GLU A 62 -1.67 49.31 -38.48
C GLU A 62 -0.43 49.85 -37.76
N LEU A 63 0.71 49.18 -37.94
CA LEU A 63 1.98 49.60 -37.38
C LEU A 63 3.01 49.79 -38.50
N THR A 64 3.67 50.92 -38.50
CA THR A 64 4.85 51.10 -39.37
C THR A 64 6.01 50.25 -38.88
N THR A 65 6.90 49.83 -39.79
CA THR A 65 8.10 49.04 -39.45
C THR A 65 8.93 49.66 -38.33
N GLN A 66 9.00 51.01 -38.30
CA GLN A 66 9.75 51.76 -37.31
C GLN A 66 9.11 51.73 -35.92
N GLN A 67 7.78 51.72 -35.85
CA GLN A 67 7.00 51.58 -34.61
C GLN A 67 7.13 50.16 -34.07
N ALA A 68 7.02 49.14 -34.94
CA ALA A 68 7.17 47.73 -34.55
C ALA A 68 8.56 47.41 -33.97
N GLU A 69 9.63 47.99 -34.56
CA GLU A 69 10.99 47.86 -34.02
C GLU A 69 11.15 48.59 -32.68
N THR A 70 10.56 49.76 -32.52
CA THR A 70 10.65 50.58 -31.29
C THR A 70 10.01 49.88 -30.09
N ILE A 71 8.86 49.22 -30.30
CA ILE A 71 8.17 48.45 -29.25
C ILE A 71 8.69 47.03 -29.09
N GLY A 72 9.66 46.59 -29.93
CA GLY A 72 10.27 45.27 -29.87
C GLY A 72 9.30 44.15 -30.25
N LEU A 73 8.34 44.42 -31.17
CA LEU A 73 7.38 43.41 -31.63
C LEU A 73 8.07 42.25 -32.29
N LYS A 74 7.75 41.03 -31.86
CA LYS A 74 8.27 39.80 -32.45
C LYS A 74 7.11 38.95 -32.96
N THR A 75 7.16 38.59 -34.21
CA THR A 75 6.23 37.64 -34.81
C THR A 75 6.78 36.21 -34.76
N LYS A 76 5.93 35.21 -34.62
CA LYS A 76 6.31 33.81 -34.63
C LYS A 76 5.21 33.00 -35.32
N THR A 77 5.62 32.08 -36.19
CA THR A 77 4.71 31.13 -36.82
C THR A 77 4.16 30.16 -35.77
N LEU A 78 2.85 29.93 -35.82
CA LEU A 78 2.19 28.96 -34.94
C LEU A 78 2.51 27.53 -35.36
N GLU A 79 3.29 26.86 -34.55
CA GLU A 79 3.61 25.41 -34.73
C GLU A 79 2.67 24.57 -33.90
N LYS A 80 2.24 23.42 -34.48
CA LYS A 80 1.54 22.41 -33.71
C LYS A 80 2.53 21.77 -32.72
N ARG A 81 2.19 21.88 -31.44
CA ARG A 81 2.95 21.24 -30.36
C ARG A 81 2.09 20.18 -29.69
N ASN A 82 2.75 19.22 -29.07
CA ASN A 82 2.08 18.25 -28.23
C ASN A 82 1.64 18.95 -26.93
N LEU A 83 0.35 19.24 -26.83
CA LEU A 83 -0.29 19.83 -25.65
C LEU A 83 -0.84 18.71 -24.74
N GLY A 84 -0.09 17.62 -24.55
CA GLY A 84 -0.50 16.54 -23.69
C GLY A 84 -0.90 17.05 -22.32
N ASN A 85 -2.16 16.86 -21.94
CA ASN A 85 -2.58 17.06 -20.56
C ASN A 85 -1.87 16.02 -19.71
N ASN A 86 -1.19 16.48 -18.66
CA ASN A 86 -0.61 15.62 -17.66
C ASN A 86 -1.52 15.64 -16.44
N ILE A 87 -1.94 14.48 -15.98
CA ILE A 87 -2.68 14.32 -14.74
C ILE A 87 -1.67 14.28 -13.61
N LYS A 88 -1.69 15.28 -12.73
CA LYS A 88 -0.87 15.27 -11.52
C LYS A 88 -1.43 14.26 -10.54
N VAL A 89 -0.57 13.40 -10.04
CA VAL A 89 -0.88 12.34 -9.09
C VAL A 89 0.15 12.30 -7.97
N THR A 90 -0.28 11.87 -6.81
CA THR A 90 0.59 11.63 -5.65
C THR A 90 0.33 10.25 -5.11
N GLY A 91 1.25 9.71 -4.39
CA GLY A 91 1.13 8.39 -3.78
C GLY A 91 2.37 7.95 -3.06
N ASN A 92 2.51 6.66 -2.87
CA ASN A 92 3.65 6.06 -2.20
C ASN A 92 4.20 4.89 -2.99
N LEU A 93 5.43 4.51 -2.66
CA LEU A 93 5.97 3.23 -3.07
C LEU A 93 5.48 2.16 -2.10
N GLU A 94 4.91 1.08 -2.62
CA GLU A 94 4.36 -0.01 -1.82
C GLU A 94 4.85 -1.36 -2.30
N LEU A 95 4.78 -2.34 -1.40
CA LEU A 95 5.01 -3.75 -1.72
C LEU A 95 3.68 -4.42 -2.01
N PHE A 96 3.68 -5.38 -2.92
CA PHE A 96 2.55 -6.28 -3.03
C PHE A 96 2.46 -7.16 -1.77
N PRO A 97 1.25 -7.51 -1.30
CA PRO A 97 1.07 -8.34 -0.11
C PRO A 97 1.83 -9.68 -0.13
N GLN A 98 2.07 -10.24 -1.32
CA GLN A 98 2.83 -11.48 -1.50
C GLN A 98 4.36 -11.31 -1.36
N ASP A 99 4.86 -10.09 -1.44
CA ASP A 99 6.28 -9.76 -1.36
C ASP A 99 6.68 -9.24 0.04
N MET A 100 5.74 -9.32 1.00
CA MET A 100 5.97 -9.07 2.42
C MET A 100 5.49 -10.26 3.26
N ALA A 101 6.24 -10.63 4.26
CA ALA A 101 5.91 -11.71 5.17
C ALA A 101 5.98 -11.27 6.63
N ASN A 102 4.87 -11.44 7.35
CA ASN A 102 4.84 -11.38 8.80
C ASN A 102 5.13 -12.79 9.35
N ILE A 103 6.21 -12.94 10.08
CA ILE A 103 6.65 -14.20 10.64
C ILE A 103 6.16 -14.31 12.08
N SER A 104 5.40 -15.36 12.37
CA SER A 104 4.86 -15.68 13.69
C SER A 104 5.00 -17.18 13.97
N PRO A 105 5.10 -17.60 15.24
CA PRO A 105 5.27 -18.99 15.60
C PRO A 105 3.93 -19.73 15.58
N PHE A 106 3.94 -21.03 15.21
CA PHE A 106 2.78 -21.91 15.32
C PHE A 106 2.53 -22.37 16.77
N VAL A 107 3.61 -22.48 17.56
CA VAL A 107 3.60 -22.86 18.98
C VAL A 107 4.34 -21.80 19.75
N GLY A 108 3.78 -21.38 20.89
CA GLY A 108 4.44 -20.42 21.76
C GLY A 108 5.73 -20.97 22.36
N GLY A 109 6.57 -20.05 22.83
CA GLY A 109 7.82 -20.41 23.47
C GLY A 109 8.67 -19.23 23.87
N ASN A 110 9.72 -19.48 24.63
CA ASN A 110 10.69 -18.45 25.00
C ASN A 110 11.71 -18.27 23.86
N VAL A 111 12.07 -17.02 23.59
CA VAL A 111 13.10 -16.66 22.61
C VAL A 111 14.47 -17.08 23.15
N ARG A 112 15.04 -18.14 22.60
CA ARG A 112 16.36 -18.64 22.98
C ARG A 112 17.50 -17.86 22.34
N SER A 113 17.35 -17.51 21.07
CA SER A 113 18.33 -16.70 20.34
C SER A 113 17.71 -16.04 19.12
N ILE A 114 18.20 -14.87 18.78
CA ILE A 114 17.91 -14.12 17.55
C ILE A 114 19.18 -14.18 16.70
N LYS A 115 19.06 -14.44 15.38
CA LYS A 115 20.18 -14.64 14.47
C LYS A 115 20.40 -13.52 13.49
N VAL A 116 19.47 -12.58 13.43
CA VAL A 116 19.43 -11.48 12.46
C VAL A 116 19.23 -10.16 13.18
N ILE A 117 19.60 -9.08 12.51
CA ILE A 117 19.29 -7.70 12.88
C ILE A 117 18.43 -7.05 11.79
N GLU A 118 17.80 -5.92 12.11
CA GLU A 118 17.09 -5.12 11.13
C GLU A 118 18.04 -4.64 10.01
N GLY A 119 17.56 -4.75 8.76
CA GLY A 119 18.34 -4.47 7.57
C GLY A 119 19.11 -5.66 6.99
N ASP A 120 19.20 -6.79 7.71
CA ASP A 120 19.87 -7.99 7.19
C ASP A 120 19.14 -8.57 5.99
N LYS A 121 19.93 -9.00 4.99
CA LYS A 121 19.41 -9.72 3.84
C LYS A 121 19.31 -11.21 4.15
N VAL A 122 18.11 -11.78 4.01
CA VAL A 122 17.81 -13.17 4.32
C VAL A 122 17.27 -13.93 3.10
N ARG A 123 17.47 -15.24 3.09
CA ARG A 123 16.99 -16.15 2.04
C ARG A 123 15.78 -16.94 2.55
N LYS A 124 14.90 -17.30 1.64
CA LYS A 124 13.79 -18.22 1.94
C LYS A 124 14.26 -19.47 2.66
N GLY A 125 13.67 -19.78 3.83
CA GLY A 125 14.02 -20.90 4.69
C GLY A 125 15.16 -20.60 5.68
N GLU A 126 15.74 -19.41 5.66
CA GLU A 126 16.77 -19.01 6.62
C GLU A 126 16.18 -18.83 8.02
N VAL A 127 16.99 -19.22 9.04
CA VAL A 127 16.57 -19.18 10.43
C VAL A 127 16.81 -17.79 11.01
N LEU A 128 15.73 -17.14 11.46
CA LEU A 128 15.77 -15.82 12.09
C LEU A 128 15.94 -15.91 13.61
N ALA A 129 15.31 -16.89 14.24
CA ALA A 129 15.36 -17.11 15.69
C ALA A 129 15.14 -18.56 16.04
N TYR A 130 15.40 -18.89 17.30
CA TYR A 130 15.03 -20.16 17.91
C TYR A 130 14.09 -19.91 19.10
N LEU A 131 12.99 -20.66 19.14
CA LEU A 131 12.08 -20.72 20.29
C LEU A 131 12.22 -22.03 21.02
N GLU A 132 12.12 -22.01 22.35
CA GLU A 132 12.12 -23.21 23.19
C GLU A 132 10.85 -23.29 24.04
N HIS A 133 10.29 -24.48 24.13
CA HIS A 133 9.15 -24.79 24.99
C HIS A 133 9.15 -26.29 25.38
N PRO A 134 8.78 -26.64 26.62
CA PRO A 134 8.72 -28.03 27.06
C PRO A 134 7.83 -28.93 26.19
N ASP A 135 6.71 -28.41 25.67
CA ASP A 135 5.80 -29.16 24.82
C ASP A 135 6.45 -29.67 23.52
N ILE A 136 7.48 -28.96 23.03
CA ILE A 136 8.25 -29.39 21.87
C ILE A 136 8.95 -30.70 22.13
N ILE A 137 9.50 -30.85 23.33
CA ILE A 137 10.15 -32.10 23.78
C ILE A 137 9.11 -33.21 23.94
N SER A 138 7.99 -32.90 24.62
CA SER A 138 6.91 -33.88 24.85
C SER A 138 6.32 -34.41 23.54
N MET A 139 6.13 -33.53 22.54
CA MET A 139 5.62 -33.93 21.22
C MET A 139 6.59 -34.88 20.47
N GLN A 140 7.89 -34.69 20.63
CA GLN A 140 8.90 -35.58 20.05
C GLN A 140 8.95 -36.93 20.76
N GLN A 141 8.79 -36.93 22.08
CA GLN A 141 8.72 -38.19 22.86
C GLN A 141 7.47 -39.00 22.46
N GLU A 142 6.30 -38.36 22.34
CA GLU A 142 5.08 -39.01 21.87
C GLU A 142 5.24 -39.58 20.45
N TYR A 143 5.89 -38.82 19.57
CA TYR A 143 6.17 -39.28 18.21
C TYR A 143 7.07 -40.49 18.20
N GLN A 144 8.17 -40.48 18.96
CA GLN A 144 9.12 -41.57 19.06
C GLN A 144 8.45 -42.86 19.59
N GLU A 145 7.67 -42.75 20.67
CA GLU A 145 6.91 -43.85 21.24
C GLU A 145 5.97 -44.49 20.20
N LYS A 146 5.20 -43.65 19.49
CA LYS A 146 4.28 -44.16 18.48
C LYS A 146 4.96 -44.69 17.24
N TYR A 147 6.14 -44.22 16.90
CA TYR A 147 6.95 -44.71 15.80
C TYR A 147 7.50 -46.13 16.14
N ASP A 148 8.03 -46.32 17.34
CA ASP A 148 8.53 -47.63 17.79
C ASP A 148 7.40 -48.68 17.90
N GLU A 149 6.22 -48.26 18.41
CA GLU A 149 5.01 -49.08 18.38
C GLU A 149 4.63 -49.46 16.94
N LEU A 150 4.72 -48.53 16.00
CA LEU A 150 4.40 -48.78 14.59
C LEU A 150 5.33 -49.80 13.95
N VAL A 151 6.62 -49.71 14.23
CA VAL A 151 7.63 -50.67 13.73
C VAL A 151 7.29 -52.09 14.20
N PHE A 152 6.97 -52.25 15.48
CA PHE A 152 6.55 -53.56 16.05
C PHE A 152 5.26 -54.06 15.40
N LEU A 153 4.23 -53.20 15.31
CA LEU A 153 2.92 -53.57 14.75
C LEU A 153 2.98 -53.92 13.27
N LYS A 154 3.87 -53.29 12.53
CA LYS A 154 4.12 -53.65 11.13
C LYS A 154 4.58 -55.07 10.99
N GLN A 155 5.57 -55.46 11.78
CA GLN A 155 6.11 -56.83 11.77
C GLN A 155 5.06 -57.86 12.23
N ASP A 156 4.23 -57.51 13.24
CA ASP A 156 3.16 -58.39 13.73
C ASP A 156 2.06 -58.58 12.67
N PHE A 157 1.68 -57.50 12.00
CA PHE A 157 0.71 -57.53 10.89
C PHE A 157 1.22 -58.42 9.73
N GLU A 158 2.46 -58.20 9.26
CA GLU A 158 3.06 -58.96 8.16
C GLU A 158 3.16 -60.48 8.51
N ARG A 159 3.50 -60.79 9.75
CA ARG A 159 3.54 -62.19 10.25
C ARG A 159 2.15 -62.77 10.27
N LYS A 160 1.13 -62.09 10.80
CA LYS A 160 -0.25 -62.60 10.89
C LYS A 160 -0.90 -62.69 9.51
N GLN A 161 -0.57 -61.82 8.61
CA GLN A 161 -1.00 -61.92 7.21
C GLN A 161 -0.45 -63.21 6.57
N THR A 162 0.84 -63.47 6.71
CA THR A 162 1.45 -64.71 6.18
C THR A 162 0.83 -65.98 6.75
N LEU A 163 0.50 -66.00 8.06
CA LEU A 163 -0.15 -67.14 8.71
C LEU A 163 -1.62 -67.30 8.25
N TYR A 164 -2.33 -66.23 8.05
CA TYR A 164 -3.70 -66.23 7.53
C TYR A 164 -3.75 -66.75 6.10
N ASP A 165 -2.85 -66.28 5.24
CA ASP A 165 -2.75 -66.69 3.83
C ASP A 165 -2.43 -68.20 3.71
N LYS A 166 -1.73 -68.76 4.73
CA LYS A 166 -1.43 -70.22 4.83
C LYS A 166 -2.54 -71.02 5.52
N GLY A 167 -3.65 -70.39 5.93
CA GLY A 167 -4.78 -71.03 6.59
C GLY A 167 -4.50 -71.46 8.06
N VAL A 168 -3.43 -70.94 8.70
CA VAL A 168 -3.01 -71.29 10.05
C VAL A 168 -3.58 -70.35 11.12
N SER A 169 -3.92 -69.10 10.78
CA SER A 169 -4.43 -68.09 11.71
C SER A 169 -5.90 -67.74 11.43
N SER A 170 -6.64 -67.28 12.46
CA SER A 170 -8.03 -66.86 12.29
C SER A 170 -8.12 -65.49 11.59
N GLY A 171 -9.17 -65.32 10.76
CA GLY A 171 -9.44 -64.02 10.14
C GLY A 171 -9.62 -62.86 11.13
N LYS A 172 -10.11 -63.15 12.35
CA LYS A 172 -10.27 -62.18 13.44
C LYS A 172 -8.91 -61.62 13.89
N GLU A 173 -7.90 -62.48 14.09
CA GLU A 173 -6.57 -62.08 14.54
C GLU A 173 -5.85 -61.22 13.47
N PHE A 174 -5.98 -61.60 12.20
CA PHE A 174 -5.48 -60.82 11.07
C PHE A 174 -6.12 -59.44 11.01
N GLN A 175 -7.46 -59.37 11.08
CA GLN A 175 -8.20 -58.09 11.05
C GLN A 175 -7.86 -57.20 12.24
N MET A 176 -7.68 -57.78 13.44
CA MET A 176 -7.24 -57.00 14.62
C MET A 176 -5.85 -56.41 14.44
N ALA A 177 -4.87 -57.20 13.96
CA ALA A 177 -3.52 -56.70 13.68
C ALA A 177 -3.51 -55.63 12.61
N GLN A 178 -4.27 -55.84 11.53
CA GLN A 178 -4.45 -54.86 10.45
C GLN A 178 -5.04 -53.53 10.96
N SER A 179 -6.11 -53.62 11.77
CA SER A 179 -6.74 -52.44 12.35
C SER A 179 -5.78 -51.65 13.24
N LYS A 180 -5.05 -52.33 14.11
CA LYS A 180 -4.10 -51.70 15.03
C LYS A 180 -2.93 -51.04 14.27
N TYR A 181 -2.34 -51.77 13.29
CA TYR A 181 -1.30 -51.25 12.43
C TYR A 181 -1.76 -49.97 11.69
N ARG A 182 -2.96 -49.98 11.08
CA ARG A 182 -3.53 -48.81 10.37
C ARG A 182 -3.79 -47.62 11.30
N SER A 183 -4.34 -47.86 12.48
CA SER A 183 -4.62 -46.79 13.46
C SER A 183 -3.32 -46.11 13.92
N THR A 184 -2.30 -46.91 14.31
CA THR A 184 -1.02 -46.37 14.74
C THR A 184 -0.28 -45.69 13.61
N THR A 185 -0.39 -46.18 12.36
CA THR A 185 0.14 -45.50 11.16
C THR A 185 -0.45 -44.09 11.03
N SER A 186 -1.76 -43.95 11.22
CA SER A 186 -2.44 -42.64 11.14
C SER A 186 -1.97 -41.69 12.24
N SER A 187 -1.78 -42.21 13.48
CA SER A 187 -1.27 -41.40 14.59
C SER A 187 0.16 -40.90 14.34
N VAL A 188 1.06 -41.81 13.91
CA VAL A 188 2.44 -41.44 13.55
C VAL A 188 2.48 -40.40 12.44
N ASN A 189 1.67 -40.55 11.40
CA ASN A 189 1.60 -39.57 10.28
C ASN A 189 1.09 -38.20 10.75
N GLY A 190 0.14 -38.16 11.67
CA GLY A 190 -0.34 -36.94 12.28
C GLY A 190 0.74 -36.20 13.07
N LEU A 191 1.44 -36.93 13.96
CA LEU A 191 2.54 -36.37 14.76
C LEU A 191 3.72 -35.94 13.89
N ARG A 192 4.08 -36.77 12.88
CA ARG A 192 5.10 -36.42 11.88
C ARG A 192 4.79 -35.11 11.18
N SER A 193 3.54 -34.90 10.78
CA SER A 193 3.11 -33.65 10.13
C SER A 193 3.22 -32.45 11.07
N LYS A 194 2.84 -32.61 12.34
CA LYS A 194 3.00 -31.54 13.36
C LYS A 194 4.48 -31.19 13.56
N LEU A 195 5.37 -32.17 13.72
CA LEU A 195 6.80 -31.91 13.91
C LEU A 195 7.43 -31.24 12.68
N ARG A 196 7.05 -31.65 11.46
CA ARG A 196 7.53 -31.01 10.22
C ARG A 196 7.08 -29.57 10.11
N LEU A 197 5.85 -29.26 10.52
CA LEU A 197 5.33 -27.88 10.54
C LEU A 197 6.16 -26.99 11.47
N LEU A 198 6.72 -27.57 12.54
CA LEU A 198 7.63 -26.88 13.47
C LEU A 198 9.09 -26.85 13.00
N GLY A 199 9.37 -27.35 11.79
CA GLY A 199 10.73 -27.38 11.25
C GLY A 199 11.63 -28.50 11.87
N ILE A 200 11.05 -29.46 12.63
CA ILE A 200 11.79 -30.52 13.25
C ILE A 200 12.03 -31.65 12.24
N ASN A 201 13.28 -32.12 12.16
CA ASN A 201 13.65 -33.27 11.34
C ASN A 201 13.26 -34.58 12.02
N THR A 202 12.14 -35.17 11.58
CA THR A 202 11.59 -36.38 12.15
C THR A 202 12.51 -37.59 12.00
N ALA A 203 13.37 -37.66 10.96
CA ALA A 203 14.33 -38.75 10.80
C ALA A 203 15.41 -38.76 11.89
N LYS A 204 15.79 -37.59 12.41
CA LYS A 204 16.70 -37.48 13.54
C LYS A 204 16.02 -37.88 14.86
N VAL A 205 14.74 -37.49 15.02
CA VAL A 205 13.95 -37.93 16.18
C VAL A 205 13.79 -39.43 16.19
N GLU A 206 13.58 -40.11 15.06
CA GLU A 206 13.51 -41.57 14.91
C GLU A 206 14.84 -42.25 15.30
N GLN A 207 15.97 -41.51 15.29
CA GLN A 207 17.29 -41.95 15.75
C GLN A 207 17.56 -41.65 17.24
N GLY A 208 16.58 -41.05 17.95
CA GLY A 208 16.68 -40.70 19.36
C GLY A 208 17.22 -39.29 19.65
N GLU A 209 17.42 -38.43 18.63
CA GLU A 209 17.82 -37.03 18.84
C GLU A 209 16.60 -36.20 19.23
N ILE A 210 16.67 -35.49 20.36
CA ILE A 210 15.60 -34.62 20.85
C ILE A 210 16.03 -33.15 20.75
N PHE A 211 15.23 -32.32 20.12
CA PHE A 211 15.45 -30.90 19.95
C PHE A 211 14.69 -30.10 21.03
N SER A 212 15.40 -29.28 21.80
CA SER A 212 14.77 -28.38 22.80
C SER A 212 14.21 -27.09 22.20
N ALA A 213 14.64 -26.73 20.99
CA ALA A 213 14.25 -25.51 20.34
C ALA A 213 13.84 -25.75 18.88
N ILE A 214 12.89 -24.95 18.41
CA ILE A 214 12.43 -24.93 17.01
C ILE A 214 12.97 -23.70 16.27
N PRO A 215 13.33 -23.84 14.99
CA PRO A 215 13.74 -22.74 14.15
C PRO A 215 12.52 -21.94 13.70
N ILE A 216 12.61 -20.63 13.79
CA ILE A 216 11.68 -19.70 13.16
C ILE A 216 12.33 -19.22 11.87
N THR A 217 11.73 -19.55 10.73
CA THR A 217 12.31 -19.31 9.41
C THR A 217 11.46 -18.35 8.59
N THR A 218 12.10 -17.61 7.66
CA THR A 218 11.40 -16.76 6.71
C THR A 218 10.83 -17.55 5.53
N PRO A 219 9.56 -17.32 5.12
CA PRO A 219 8.96 -17.96 3.95
C PRO A 219 9.41 -17.35 2.61
N ILE A 220 9.98 -16.14 2.63
CA ILE A 220 10.45 -15.40 1.46
C ILE A 220 11.91 -15.00 1.62
N SER A 221 12.57 -14.65 0.52
CA SER A 221 13.86 -13.94 0.54
C SER A 221 13.60 -12.46 0.55
N GLY A 222 14.44 -11.68 1.22
CA GLY A 222 14.27 -10.22 1.31
C GLY A 222 15.16 -9.61 2.38
N TYR A 223 14.67 -8.55 2.97
CA TYR A 223 15.32 -7.84 4.09
C TYR A 223 14.46 -7.92 5.34
N VAL A 224 15.09 -7.98 6.49
CA VAL A 224 14.41 -7.91 7.79
C VAL A 224 14.06 -6.44 8.07
N ASP A 225 12.76 -6.12 8.05
CA ASP A 225 12.28 -4.74 8.28
C ASP A 225 12.16 -4.44 9.78
N ASP A 226 11.51 -5.36 10.52
CA ASP A 226 11.21 -5.19 11.95
C ASP A 226 11.52 -6.46 12.74
N ILE A 227 12.00 -6.28 13.98
CA ILE A 227 12.16 -7.33 15.00
C ILE A 227 11.37 -6.92 16.24
N MET A 228 10.27 -7.62 16.52
CA MET A 228 9.32 -7.29 17.60
C MET A 228 9.50 -8.18 18.85
N ILE A 229 10.65 -8.80 18.99
CA ILE A 229 10.96 -9.72 20.08
C ILE A 229 12.32 -9.41 20.69
N THR A 230 12.47 -9.77 21.96
CA THR A 230 13.73 -9.67 22.70
C THR A 230 14.15 -11.05 23.23
N LEU A 231 15.43 -11.23 23.47
CA LEU A 231 15.96 -12.46 24.03
C LEU A 231 15.33 -12.75 25.42
N GLY A 232 14.76 -13.96 25.57
CA GLY A 232 14.08 -14.38 26.80
C GLY A 232 12.58 -14.08 26.83
N ASP A 233 12.03 -13.31 25.88
CA ASP A 233 10.60 -13.07 25.82
C ASP A 233 9.82 -14.37 25.59
N TYR A 234 8.65 -14.46 26.21
CA TYR A 234 7.69 -15.50 25.85
C TYR A 234 6.79 -15.00 24.71
N VAL A 235 6.83 -15.67 23.58
CA VAL A 235 6.01 -15.36 22.40
C VAL A 235 4.84 -16.33 22.32
N ALA A 236 3.62 -15.79 22.32
CA ALA A 236 2.41 -16.60 22.13
C ALA A 236 2.25 -17.02 20.65
N PRO A 237 1.50 -18.11 20.36
CA PRO A 237 1.17 -18.48 18.98
C PRO A 237 0.55 -17.33 18.22
N GLN A 238 0.88 -17.18 16.93
CA GLN A 238 0.39 -16.14 16.01
C GLN A 238 0.85 -14.71 16.36
N THR A 239 1.65 -14.49 17.38
CA THR A 239 2.25 -13.19 17.66
C THR A 239 3.31 -12.87 16.61
N LYS A 240 3.25 -11.70 15.99
CA LYS A 240 4.23 -11.23 15.01
C LYS A 240 5.60 -11.08 15.67
N MET A 241 6.60 -11.75 15.13
CA MET A 241 7.99 -11.71 15.60
C MET A 241 8.88 -10.87 14.67
N PHE A 242 8.73 -11.06 13.38
CA PHE A 242 9.52 -10.40 12.36
C PHE A 242 8.64 -9.94 11.18
N THR A 243 9.11 -8.92 10.49
CA THR A 243 8.65 -8.59 9.13
C THR A 243 9.84 -8.74 8.19
N VAL A 244 9.60 -9.40 7.06
CA VAL A 244 10.58 -9.52 5.96
C VAL A 244 9.91 -9.07 4.68
N SER A 245 10.61 -8.25 3.89
CA SER A 245 10.11 -7.71 2.61
C SER A 245 11.09 -7.92 1.47
N ASP A 246 10.55 -8.16 0.28
CA ASP A 246 11.31 -8.22 -0.98
C ASP A 246 11.22 -6.87 -1.71
N ASN A 247 12.13 -5.96 -1.39
CA ASN A 247 12.15 -4.61 -1.96
C ASN A 247 12.44 -4.56 -3.47
N SER A 248 12.77 -5.70 -4.10
CA SER A 248 12.99 -5.74 -5.56
C SER A 248 11.70 -5.60 -6.37
N LYS A 249 10.53 -5.78 -5.71
CA LYS A 249 9.20 -5.80 -6.34
C LYS A 249 8.28 -4.70 -5.83
N ILE A 250 8.85 -3.53 -5.61
CA ILE A 250 8.11 -2.33 -5.25
C ILE A 250 7.30 -1.85 -6.46
N HIS A 251 6.11 -1.34 -6.21
CA HIS A 251 5.27 -0.67 -7.20
C HIS A 251 4.83 0.71 -6.70
N LEU A 252 4.36 1.55 -7.63
CA LEU A 252 3.70 2.80 -7.28
C LEU A 252 2.25 2.51 -6.92
N ASP A 253 1.79 3.03 -5.80
CA ASP A 253 0.38 3.19 -5.49
C ASP A 253 0.02 4.67 -5.53
N LEU A 254 -0.67 5.06 -6.58
CA LEU A 254 -1.00 6.44 -6.89
C LEU A 254 -2.48 6.70 -6.65
N LYS A 255 -2.79 7.84 -6.02
CA LYS A 255 -4.15 8.31 -5.82
C LYS A 255 -4.59 9.21 -6.97
N VAL A 256 -5.58 8.75 -7.73
CA VAL A 256 -6.19 9.49 -8.83
C VAL A 256 -7.60 9.92 -8.43
N TYR A 257 -7.87 11.22 -8.47
CA TYR A 257 -9.17 11.78 -8.13
C TYR A 257 -10.26 11.42 -9.15
N GLU A 258 -11.50 11.30 -8.69
CA GLU A 258 -12.67 10.90 -9.49
C GLU A 258 -12.78 11.61 -10.85
N LYS A 259 -12.54 12.93 -10.89
CA LYS A 259 -12.61 13.77 -12.12
C LYS A 259 -11.61 13.35 -13.22
N ASP A 260 -10.49 12.73 -12.85
CA ASP A 260 -9.40 12.39 -13.77
C ASP A 260 -9.37 10.90 -14.15
N ILE A 261 -10.11 10.04 -13.43
CA ILE A 261 -10.19 8.60 -13.69
C ILE A 261 -10.56 8.23 -15.13
N PRO A 262 -11.55 8.89 -15.80
CA PRO A 262 -11.90 8.53 -17.17
C PRO A 262 -10.76 8.68 -18.18
N LYS A 263 -9.72 9.44 -17.81
CA LYS A 263 -8.55 9.72 -18.65
C LYS A 263 -7.41 8.72 -18.42
N VAL A 264 -7.45 7.93 -17.31
CA VAL A 264 -6.41 6.97 -16.94
C VAL A 264 -6.70 5.61 -17.56
N LYS A 265 -5.68 5.02 -18.17
CA LYS A 265 -5.76 3.70 -18.82
C LYS A 265 -4.54 2.87 -18.48
N VAL A 266 -4.73 1.56 -18.39
CA VAL A 266 -3.62 0.60 -18.28
C VAL A 266 -2.67 0.76 -19.47
N GLY A 267 -1.37 0.67 -19.21
CA GLY A 267 -0.30 0.86 -20.19
C GLY A 267 0.13 2.32 -20.39
N GLN A 268 -0.48 3.29 -19.70
CA GLN A 268 0.00 4.68 -19.75
C GLN A 268 1.32 4.85 -19.02
N LYS A 269 2.18 5.70 -19.58
CA LYS A 269 3.45 6.06 -18.94
C LYS A 269 3.24 7.13 -17.87
N ILE A 270 3.95 6.93 -16.77
CA ILE A 270 4.00 7.86 -15.65
C ILE A 270 5.44 8.36 -15.53
N GLN A 271 5.60 9.65 -15.38
CA GLN A 271 6.84 10.26 -14.95
C GLN A 271 6.69 10.68 -13.50
N PHE A 272 7.61 10.29 -12.65
CA PHE A 272 7.52 10.57 -11.22
C PHE A 272 8.88 10.89 -10.61
N THR A 273 8.85 11.55 -9.47
CA THR A 273 10.01 11.80 -8.61
C THR A 273 9.69 11.31 -7.20
N VAL A 274 10.71 10.89 -6.47
CA VAL A 274 10.60 10.56 -5.05
C VAL A 274 11.06 11.77 -4.22
N ALA A 275 10.43 11.99 -3.07
CA ALA A 275 10.72 13.16 -2.24
C ALA A 275 12.20 13.25 -1.81
N SER A 276 12.88 12.11 -1.68
CA SER A 276 14.31 12.04 -1.34
C SER A 276 15.24 12.40 -2.51
N ARG A 277 14.76 12.40 -3.77
CA ARG A 277 15.52 12.68 -5.00
C ARG A 277 14.66 13.47 -5.99
N PRO A 278 14.34 14.73 -5.72
CA PRO A 278 13.40 15.52 -6.54
C PRO A 278 13.94 15.83 -7.95
N GLU A 279 15.27 15.80 -8.13
CA GLU A 279 15.94 16.06 -9.43
C GLU A 279 15.94 14.81 -10.34
N GLU A 280 15.68 13.61 -9.81
CA GLU A 280 15.70 12.36 -10.57
C GLU A 280 14.32 12.03 -11.10
N LEU A 281 14.15 12.17 -12.43
CA LEU A 281 12.89 11.81 -13.09
C LEU A 281 12.89 10.32 -13.43
N LEU A 282 12.03 9.57 -12.75
CA LEU A 282 11.82 8.15 -12.93
C LEU A 282 10.61 7.88 -13.81
N SER A 283 10.51 6.66 -14.34
CA SER A 283 9.45 6.24 -15.25
C SER A 283 8.76 4.98 -14.72
N ALA A 284 7.43 4.96 -14.83
CA ALA A 284 6.59 3.82 -14.51
C ALA A 284 5.53 3.60 -15.59
N GLU A 285 4.84 2.46 -15.52
CA GLU A 285 3.72 2.14 -16.41
C GLU A 285 2.52 1.68 -15.61
N VAL A 286 1.33 2.22 -15.93
CA VAL A 286 0.09 1.85 -15.25
C VAL A 286 -0.20 0.37 -15.47
N HIS A 287 -0.13 -0.42 -14.41
CA HIS A 287 -0.42 -1.85 -14.39
C HIS A 287 -1.92 -2.13 -14.19
N SER A 288 -2.51 -1.49 -13.19
CA SER A 288 -3.91 -1.71 -12.85
C SER A 288 -4.57 -0.48 -12.25
N ILE A 289 -5.90 -0.44 -12.33
CA ILE A 289 -6.73 0.64 -11.80
C ILE A 289 -7.73 0.00 -10.85
N GLY A 290 -7.74 0.41 -9.61
CA GLY A 290 -8.69 0.00 -8.59
C GLY A 290 -10.14 0.19 -9.04
N LYS A 291 -11.06 -0.49 -8.38
CA LYS A 291 -12.51 -0.41 -8.68
C LYS A 291 -13.33 0.11 -7.50
N THR A 292 -12.67 0.41 -6.40
CA THR A 292 -13.30 0.91 -5.18
C THR A 292 -12.67 2.25 -4.82
N PHE A 293 -13.51 3.24 -4.58
CA PHE A 293 -13.07 4.56 -4.12
C PHE A 293 -12.72 4.54 -2.63
N GLU A 294 -11.66 5.25 -2.27
CA GLU A 294 -11.51 5.74 -0.90
C GLU A 294 -12.55 6.84 -0.64
N GLU A 295 -13.02 6.94 0.60
CA GLU A 295 -14.05 7.92 0.94
C GLU A 295 -13.48 9.33 1.17
N ASP A 296 -12.27 9.46 1.71
CA ASP A 296 -11.66 10.75 2.01
C ASP A 296 -10.13 10.71 1.76
N PRO A 297 -9.64 11.37 0.70
CA PRO A 297 -10.38 11.99 -0.41
C PRO A 297 -10.93 10.97 -1.40
N LYS A 298 -12.02 11.31 -2.14
CA LYS A 298 -12.54 10.44 -3.20
C LYS A 298 -11.52 10.22 -4.31
N ALA A 299 -10.76 9.16 -4.19
CA ALA A 299 -9.72 8.76 -5.12
C ALA A 299 -9.77 7.26 -5.40
N LEU A 300 -9.24 6.84 -6.54
CA LEU A 300 -8.94 5.45 -6.85
C LEU A 300 -7.45 5.22 -6.77
N HIS A 301 -7.08 4.03 -6.31
CA HIS A 301 -5.72 3.53 -6.37
C HIS A 301 -5.38 3.10 -7.80
N VAL A 302 -4.26 3.60 -8.29
CA VAL A 302 -3.67 3.22 -9.58
C VAL A 302 -2.29 2.66 -9.31
N HIS A 303 -2.15 1.36 -9.54
CA HIS A 303 -0.88 0.68 -9.37
C HIS A 303 -0.07 0.75 -10.66
N ALA A 304 1.20 1.06 -10.52
CA ALA A 304 2.10 1.13 -11.66
C ALA A 304 3.43 0.42 -11.38
N ASP A 305 3.90 -0.31 -12.39
CA ASP A 305 5.15 -1.05 -12.31
C ASP A 305 6.35 -0.12 -12.46
N ILE A 306 7.37 -0.34 -11.64
CA ILE A 306 8.65 0.37 -11.69
C ILE A 306 9.81 -0.61 -11.79
N ASP A 307 10.93 -0.16 -12.31
CA ASP A 307 12.19 -0.90 -12.30
C ASP A 307 13.04 -0.48 -11.10
N ASN A 308 13.11 -1.32 -10.07
CA ASN A 308 13.92 -1.11 -8.86
C ASN A 308 15.05 -2.14 -8.74
N LYS A 309 15.76 -2.43 -9.84
CA LYS A 309 16.83 -3.44 -9.85
C LYS A 309 17.96 -3.16 -8.86
N ASN A 310 18.22 -1.90 -8.59
CA ASN A 310 19.28 -1.49 -7.67
C ASN A 310 18.86 -1.56 -6.19
N GLY A 311 17.54 -1.66 -5.90
CA GLY A 311 17.02 -1.67 -4.53
C GLY A 311 17.08 -0.32 -3.81
N ASP A 312 17.32 0.77 -4.53
CA ASP A 312 17.48 2.12 -3.97
C ASP A 312 16.16 2.78 -3.56
N LEU A 313 15.07 2.30 -4.14
CA LEU A 313 13.72 2.75 -3.80
C LEU A 313 13.18 1.86 -2.68
N LEU A 314 12.65 2.48 -1.63
CA LEU A 314 12.15 1.79 -0.44
C LEU A 314 10.63 1.95 -0.30
N PRO A 315 9.94 0.96 0.27
CA PRO A 315 8.52 1.08 0.60
C PRO A 315 8.28 2.30 1.51
N GLY A 316 7.13 2.94 1.34
CA GLY A 316 6.74 4.12 2.11
C GLY A 316 7.31 5.44 1.59
N MET A 317 8.19 5.46 0.59
CA MET A 317 8.65 6.70 -0.03
C MET A 317 7.48 7.41 -0.71
N TYR A 318 7.32 8.70 -0.41
CA TYR A 318 6.34 9.55 -1.05
C TYR A 318 6.74 9.91 -2.48
N VAL A 319 5.76 9.92 -3.37
CA VAL A 319 5.92 10.09 -4.81
C VAL A 319 5.02 11.19 -5.33
N GLU A 320 5.61 12.05 -6.17
CA GLU A 320 4.86 12.98 -7.00
C GLU A 320 5.05 12.60 -8.47
N GLY A 321 3.93 12.41 -9.18
CA GLY A 321 3.96 11.92 -10.54
C GLY A 321 3.02 12.66 -11.49
N ARG A 322 3.20 12.37 -12.77
CA ARG A 322 2.35 12.85 -13.84
C ARG A 322 2.06 11.71 -14.80
N ILE A 323 0.78 11.37 -14.92
CA ILE A 323 0.32 10.41 -15.93
C ILE A 323 0.21 11.16 -17.25
N VAL A 324 0.88 10.66 -18.28
CA VAL A 324 0.88 11.27 -19.61
C VAL A 324 -0.42 10.88 -20.33
N GLU A 325 -1.34 11.85 -20.48
CA GLU A 325 -2.54 11.68 -21.31
C GLU A 325 -2.14 11.94 -22.75
N GLY A 326 -2.01 10.93 -23.57
CA GLY A 326 -1.82 10.90 -25.02
C GLY A 326 -1.30 12.16 -25.73
N LYS A 327 -0.90 12.03 -26.98
CA LYS A 327 -0.47 13.17 -27.81
C LYS A 327 -1.68 13.94 -28.31
N LYS A 328 -2.06 15.05 -27.70
CA LYS A 328 -3.02 16.00 -28.24
C LYS A 328 -2.24 17.11 -28.96
N MET A 329 -2.19 17.03 -30.27
CA MET A 329 -1.56 18.08 -31.08
C MET A 329 -2.48 19.31 -31.09
N GLY A 330 -1.96 20.43 -30.65
CA GLY A 330 -2.66 21.73 -30.63
C GLY A 330 -1.69 22.87 -30.92
N TYR A 331 -2.23 24.04 -31.26
CA TYR A 331 -1.45 25.25 -31.36
C TYR A 331 -1.20 25.83 -29.98
N ALA A 332 0.01 26.25 -29.69
CA ALA A 332 0.37 26.95 -28.46
C ALA A 332 0.94 28.30 -28.77
N VAL A 333 0.45 29.30 -28.07
CA VAL A 333 0.95 30.69 -28.12
C VAL A 333 1.69 30.99 -26.81
N PRO A 334 2.77 31.78 -26.83
CA PRO A 334 3.38 32.31 -25.61
C PRO A 334 2.37 33.14 -24.82
N GLU A 335 2.41 33.07 -23.50
CA GLU A 335 1.52 33.87 -22.64
C GLU A 335 1.65 35.39 -22.91
N ALA A 336 2.83 35.87 -23.26
CA ALA A 336 3.10 37.23 -23.63
C ALA A 336 2.40 37.70 -24.92
N ALA A 337 1.87 36.79 -25.74
CA ALA A 337 1.13 37.10 -26.96
C ALA A 337 -0.39 37.17 -26.73
N ILE A 338 -0.86 36.89 -25.48
CA ILE A 338 -2.29 36.89 -25.15
C ILE A 338 -2.64 38.21 -24.49
N ILE A 339 -3.54 38.93 -25.13
CA ILE A 339 -4.15 40.17 -24.60
C ILE A 339 -5.48 39.80 -23.97
N LYS A 340 -5.71 40.22 -22.74
CA LYS A 340 -6.98 40.02 -22.03
C LYS A 340 -7.76 41.32 -21.97
N GLU A 341 -8.98 41.29 -22.45
CA GLU A 341 -9.92 42.39 -22.37
C GLU A 341 -11.23 41.87 -21.74
N GLY A 342 -11.46 42.24 -20.49
CA GLY A 342 -12.56 41.69 -19.71
C GLY A 342 -12.43 40.16 -19.52
N GLU A 343 -13.45 39.43 -19.95
CA GLU A 343 -13.45 37.93 -19.90
C GLU A 343 -12.92 37.27 -21.18
N GLN A 344 -12.58 38.06 -22.20
CA GLN A 344 -12.12 37.57 -23.49
C GLN A 344 -10.59 37.62 -23.60
N SER A 345 -10.03 36.74 -24.41
CA SER A 345 -8.59 36.70 -24.69
C SER A 345 -8.35 36.72 -26.18
N PHE A 346 -7.49 37.59 -26.63
CA PHE A 346 -7.19 37.83 -28.03
C PHE A 346 -5.71 37.61 -28.34
N ILE A 347 -5.40 37.29 -29.56
CA ILE A 347 -4.07 37.34 -30.14
C ILE A 347 -4.09 38.12 -31.42
N PHE A 348 -3.04 38.92 -31.71
CA PHE A 348 -2.88 39.53 -33.00
C PHE A 348 -2.29 38.58 -34.01
N ILE A 349 -2.83 38.61 -35.23
CA ILE A 349 -2.30 37.84 -36.36
C ILE A 349 -1.75 38.86 -37.36
N LEU A 350 -0.53 38.60 -37.85
CA LEU A 350 0.02 39.41 -38.94
C LEU A 350 -0.67 39.01 -40.25
N ASP A 351 -1.35 39.96 -40.88
CA ASP A 351 -1.90 39.80 -42.22
C ASP A 351 -0.86 40.30 -43.20
N GLU A 352 -0.56 39.53 -44.28
CA GLU A 352 0.47 39.85 -45.28
C GLU A 352 -0.12 40.74 -46.40
#